data_84d61fef4c2b20abbb3554806feacca0
#
_entry.id   84d61fef4c2b20abbb3554806feacca0
#
_cell.length_a   1.000
_cell.length_b   1.000
_cell.length_c   1.000
_cell.angle_alpha   90.00
_cell.angle_beta   90.00
_cell.angle_gamma   90.00
#
_symmetry.space_group_name_H-M   'P 1'
#
loop_
_entity.id
_entity.type
_entity.pdbx_description
1 polymer ?
#
loop_
_entity_poly.entity_id
_entity_poly.type
_entity_poly.pdbx_seq_one_letter_code
_entity_poly.pdbx_strand_id
1 'polypeptide(L)'
;MNASIRPAAPIRWWHSARLRITLGITLITAAVFAAMMVFTFQLLNLSTERVMDSRLNREAADFTTFMTAGILQSFESEDPTVEQLIRAYLAQQYPSSELLLVGTATESGTQFTLSRYGSEEDQLFPPAIRSQIQRIGLVSTESSGILDGSVRWRKTTVESPAGLANIVVAVNDRGTHQETQRVVFYMRWASAGGMVVSAVLAWWIAGRMLVPVRRIREAAETISAADLSRRVPSDGPDEIVSLADTVNAMLERVEEAYRTQREFLDDAGHELRTPLTVVQGNLDLMPDDPDGRAEATRLMQDELSRMTRIVEDLLTLARADRPDFLRTVPTDVAELVLDVEAKIDVIADRDWRVLPYAEGVARLDQHRITQALMQFCSNAVRFTGPGDTIEIGCRIIEPGDPTVPDGFAAGPVTPSPKREDYRRRLLWWVRDSGPGIPPGEEESIFQRFHTARGQLRDGRGGTGLGLAIVSTIAKAHGGRAFAFNAMGGGAVFCIVVPLIAPPPEKRPRDDEDAGAGPVVSGDSGTR
;
A
#
# COMPACT_ATOMS: atom_id res chain seq x y z
N MET A 1 32.40 -28.74 -13.75
CA MET A 1 31.80 -28.88 -12.42
C MET A 1 30.29 -28.79 -12.60
N ASN A 2 29.61 -29.94 -12.49
CA ASN A 2 28.18 -30.13 -12.82
C ASN A 2 27.28 -29.34 -11.85
N ALA A 3 26.62 -28.29 -12.35
CA ALA A 3 25.50 -27.68 -11.66
C ALA A 3 24.28 -28.61 -11.83
N SER A 4 23.94 -29.34 -10.79
CA SER A 4 22.73 -30.14 -10.71
C SER A 4 21.50 -29.24 -10.82
N ILE A 5 20.83 -29.29 -11.96
CA ILE A 5 19.50 -28.72 -12.19
C ILE A 5 18.55 -29.44 -11.22
N ARG A 6 18.15 -28.78 -10.15
CA ARG A 6 17.08 -29.27 -9.28
C ARG A 6 15.79 -29.36 -10.12
N PRO A 7 15.10 -30.50 -10.15
CA PRO A 7 13.82 -30.60 -10.85
C PRO A 7 12.85 -29.62 -10.19
N ALA A 8 12.20 -28.80 -11.02
CA ALA A 8 11.13 -27.91 -10.58
C ALA A 8 10.09 -28.71 -9.82
N ALA A 9 9.84 -28.34 -8.56
CA ALA A 9 8.79 -28.95 -7.76
C ALA A 9 7.47 -28.88 -8.52
N PRO A 10 6.61 -29.94 -8.48
CA PRO A 10 5.35 -29.94 -9.21
C PRO A 10 4.54 -28.73 -8.75
N ILE A 11 4.22 -27.87 -9.70
CA ILE A 11 3.38 -26.67 -9.46
C ILE A 11 2.07 -27.20 -8.88
N ARG A 12 1.88 -27.06 -7.58
CA ARG A 12 0.62 -27.32 -6.90
C ARG A 12 -0.39 -26.33 -7.47
N TRP A 13 -1.10 -26.75 -8.52
CA TRP A 13 -2.10 -25.94 -9.25
C TRP A 13 -3.17 -25.32 -8.34
N TRP A 14 -3.39 -25.90 -7.15
CA TRP A 14 -4.22 -25.38 -6.08
C TRP A 14 -3.73 -24.02 -5.51
N HIS A 15 -2.48 -23.63 -5.74
CA HIS A 15 -1.94 -22.36 -5.29
C HIS A 15 -1.99 -21.25 -6.36
N SER A 16 -2.54 -21.54 -7.55
CA SER A 16 -2.65 -20.51 -8.57
C SER A 16 -3.65 -19.43 -8.12
N ALA A 17 -3.23 -18.16 -8.15
CA ALA A 17 -4.08 -17.01 -7.81
C ALA A 17 -5.37 -17.01 -8.66
N ARG A 18 -5.25 -17.42 -9.93
CA ARG A 18 -6.37 -17.54 -10.85
C ARG A 18 -7.45 -18.51 -10.34
N LEU A 19 -7.06 -19.68 -9.84
CA LEU A 19 -8.00 -20.66 -9.30
C LEU A 19 -8.67 -20.15 -8.03
N ARG A 20 -7.91 -19.52 -7.12
CA ARG A 20 -8.45 -18.97 -5.88
C ARG A 20 -9.48 -17.88 -6.12
N ILE A 21 -9.20 -16.96 -7.04
CA ILE A 21 -10.13 -15.88 -7.41
C ILE A 21 -11.40 -16.46 -8.03
N THR A 22 -11.25 -17.38 -8.99
CA THR A 22 -12.40 -18.03 -9.64
C THR A 22 -13.25 -18.78 -8.63
N LEU A 23 -12.64 -19.57 -7.75
CA LEU A 23 -13.33 -20.34 -6.73
C LEU A 23 -14.03 -19.43 -5.71
N GLY A 24 -13.40 -18.34 -5.30
CA GLY A 24 -13.99 -17.35 -4.41
C GLY A 24 -15.23 -16.69 -5.00
N ILE A 25 -15.16 -16.23 -6.25
CA ILE A 25 -16.30 -15.62 -6.95
C ILE A 25 -17.44 -16.65 -7.14
N THR A 26 -17.11 -17.88 -7.56
CA THR A 26 -18.10 -18.92 -7.76
C THR A 26 -18.80 -19.29 -6.45
N LEU A 27 -18.08 -19.36 -5.34
CA LEU A 27 -18.63 -19.68 -4.02
C LEU A 27 -19.55 -18.57 -3.50
N ILE A 28 -19.16 -17.31 -3.68
CA ILE A 28 -20.01 -16.16 -3.33
C ILE A 28 -21.29 -16.18 -4.18
N THR A 29 -21.16 -16.39 -5.48
CA THR A 29 -22.31 -16.46 -6.40
C THR A 29 -23.25 -17.61 -6.02
N ALA A 30 -22.71 -18.80 -5.68
CA ALA A 30 -23.48 -19.94 -5.21
C ALA A 30 -24.26 -19.62 -3.91
N ALA A 31 -23.62 -18.95 -2.96
CA ALA A 31 -24.27 -18.53 -1.71
C ALA A 31 -25.41 -17.53 -1.96
N VAL A 32 -25.23 -16.57 -2.87
CA VAL A 32 -26.28 -15.61 -3.25
C VAL A 32 -27.47 -16.33 -3.90
N PHE A 33 -27.23 -17.24 -4.85
CA PHE A 33 -28.31 -18.02 -5.48
C PHE A 33 -29.03 -18.92 -4.48
N ALA A 34 -28.30 -19.56 -3.56
CA ALA A 34 -28.90 -20.37 -2.50
C ALA A 34 -29.78 -19.52 -1.58
N ALA A 35 -29.30 -18.35 -1.13
CA ALA A 35 -30.06 -17.44 -0.31
C ALA A 35 -31.34 -16.94 -1.02
N MET A 36 -31.19 -16.56 -2.30
CA MET A 36 -32.34 -16.13 -3.13
C MET A 36 -33.37 -17.23 -3.31
N MET A 37 -32.93 -18.48 -3.50
CA MET A 37 -33.81 -19.64 -3.63
C MET A 37 -34.59 -19.90 -2.33
N VAL A 38 -33.91 -19.87 -1.18
CA VAL A 38 -34.56 -20.02 0.14
C VAL A 38 -35.55 -18.91 0.37
N PHE A 39 -35.17 -17.65 0.11
CA PHE A 39 -36.03 -16.48 0.29
C PHE A 39 -37.32 -16.59 -0.59
N THR A 40 -37.12 -16.92 -1.88
CA THR A 40 -38.29 -17.06 -2.80
C THR A 40 -39.17 -18.22 -2.38
N PHE A 41 -38.63 -19.34 -1.95
CA PHE A 41 -39.41 -20.48 -1.44
C PHE A 41 -40.21 -20.10 -0.21
N GLN A 42 -39.63 -19.39 0.77
CA GLN A 42 -40.33 -18.90 1.95
C GLN A 42 -41.45 -17.91 1.58
N LEU A 43 -41.15 -16.99 0.65
CA LEU A 43 -42.15 -16.00 0.21
C LEU A 43 -43.36 -16.67 -0.46
N LEU A 44 -43.13 -17.67 -1.32
CA LEU A 44 -44.18 -18.45 -1.99
C LEU A 44 -45.04 -19.20 -0.97
N ASN A 45 -44.41 -19.88 0.00
CA ASN A 45 -45.17 -20.60 1.03
C ASN A 45 -46.04 -19.68 1.87
N LEU A 46 -45.50 -18.54 2.34
CA LEU A 46 -46.26 -17.57 3.12
C LEU A 46 -47.40 -16.94 2.34
N SER A 47 -47.23 -16.70 1.04
CA SER A 47 -48.30 -16.14 0.19
C SER A 47 -49.39 -17.16 -0.04
N THR A 48 -49.06 -18.42 -0.28
CA THR A 48 -50.03 -19.50 -0.46
C THR A 48 -50.91 -19.69 0.79
N GLU A 49 -50.29 -19.77 1.97
CA GLU A 49 -51.03 -19.89 3.24
C GLU A 49 -52.01 -18.76 3.45
N ARG A 50 -51.60 -17.50 3.23
CA ARG A 50 -52.49 -16.33 3.38
C ARG A 50 -53.65 -16.34 2.41
N VAL A 51 -53.42 -16.70 1.16
CA VAL A 51 -54.47 -16.77 0.14
C VAL A 51 -55.52 -17.83 0.50
N MET A 52 -55.08 -19.02 0.95
CA MET A 52 -55.96 -20.09 1.36
C MET A 52 -56.79 -19.73 2.59
N ASP A 53 -56.15 -19.22 3.63
CA ASP A 53 -56.85 -18.80 4.83
C ASP A 53 -57.85 -17.66 4.53
N SER A 54 -57.53 -16.75 3.62
CA SER A 54 -58.46 -15.71 3.20
C SER A 54 -59.67 -16.25 2.43
N ARG A 55 -59.47 -17.29 1.57
CA ARG A 55 -60.58 -17.96 0.87
C ARG A 55 -61.48 -18.70 1.86
N LEU A 56 -60.93 -19.50 2.77
CA LEU A 56 -61.69 -20.20 3.81
C LEU A 56 -62.49 -19.25 4.68
N ASN A 57 -61.86 -18.11 5.07
CA ASN A 57 -62.55 -17.11 5.89
C ASN A 57 -63.68 -16.40 5.14
N ARG A 58 -63.50 -16.10 3.84
CA ARG A 58 -64.51 -15.45 3.02
C ARG A 58 -65.76 -16.32 2.86
N GLU A 59 -65.54 -17.60 2.45
CA GLU A 59 -66.65 -18.53 2.30
C GLU A 59 -67.40 -18.77 3.61
N ALA A 60 -66.70 -18.85 4.73
CA ALA A 60 -67.30 -18.97 6.06
C ALA A 60 -68.09 -17.73 6.45
N ALA A 61 -67.60 -16.52 6.12
CA ALA A 61 -68.34 -15.27 6.37
C ALA A 61 -69.55 -15.12 5.46
N ASP A 62 -69.46 -15.50 4.19
CA ASP A 62 -70.54 -15.47 3.23
C ASP A 62 -71.70 -16.39 3.68
N PHE A 63 -71.34 -17.61 4.17
CA PHE A 63 -72.34 -18.50 4.78
C PHE A 63 -72.99 -17.89 6.01
N THR A 64 -72.24 -17.32 6.93
CA THR A 64 -72.76 -16.69 8.14
C THR A 64 -73.67 -15.53 7.78
N THR A 65 -73.30 -14.71 6.82
CA THR A 65 -74.11 -13.58 6.35
C THR A 65 -75.38 -14.07 5.71
N PHE A 66 -75.34 -15.13 4.87
CA PHE A 66 -76.57 -15.72 4.26
C PHE A 66 -77.53 -16.27 5.32
N MET A 67 -77.00 -17.03 6.31
CA MET A 67 -77.79 -17.65 7.34
C MET A 67 -78.44 -16.62 8.30
N THR A 68 -77.80 -15.48 8.52
CA THR A 68 -78.29 -14.42 9.40
C THR A 68 -79.19 -13.39 8.70
N ALA A 69 -78.84 -13.04 7.44
CA ALA A 69 -79.57 -12.00 6.68
C ALA A 69 -80.53 -12.55 5.64
N GLY A 70 -80.27 -13.75 5.08
CA GLY A 70 -81.06 -14.34 3.99
C GLY A 70 -82.43 -14.88 4.40
N ILE A 71 -82.70 -15.06 5.68
CA ILE A 71 -83.98 -15.52 6.24
C ILE A 71 -85.08 -14.55 5.94
N LEU A 72 -84.82 -13.26 5.77
CA LEU A 72 -85.83 -12.21 5.64
C LEU A 72 -86.27 -11.90 4.19
N GLN A 73 -85.59 -12.41 3.18
CA GLN A 73 -85.82 -11.98 1.78
C GLN A 73 -86.18 -13.07 0.77
N SER A 74 -86.00 -14.39 1.06
CA SER A 74 -85.98 -15.42 0.02
C SER A 74 -87.01 -16.54 0.15
N PHE A 75 -87.87 -16.60 1.20
CA PHE A 75 -88.83 -17.68 1.39
C PHE A 75 -90.22 -17.19 1.53
N GLU A 76 -91.15 -17.72 0.70
CA GLU A 76 -92.58 -17.52 0.78
C GLU A 76 -93.28 -18.23 1.98
N SER A 77 -92.54 -19.10 2.72
CA SER A 77 -93.00 -19.82 3.89
C SER A 77 -92.50 -19.17 5.17
N GLU A 78 -93.42 -19.02 6.15
CA GLU A 78 -93.17 -18.32 7.41
C GLU A 78 -92.07 -18.92 8.31
N ASP A 79 -91.64 -20.21 8.14
CA ASP A 79 -90.56 -20.87 8.90
C ASP A 79 -89.76 -21.87 8.02
N PRO A 80 -88.69 -21.46 7.31
CA PRO A 80 -87.87 -22.37 6.53
C PRO A 80 -87.05 -23.30 7.44
N THR A 81 -86.95 -24.59 7.07
CA THR A 81 -86.11 -25.57 7.78
C THR A 81 -84.66 -25.30 7.53
N VAL A 82 -83.73 -25.70 8.48
CA VAL A 82 -82.28 -25.56 8.32
C VAL A 82 -81.77 -26.25 7.06
N GLU A 83 -82.42 -27.39 6.69
CA GLU A 83 -82.10 -28.10 5.45
C GLU A 83 -82.34 -27.24 4.20
N GLN A 84 -83.57 -26.61 4.15
CA GLN A 84 -83.92 -25.77 3.01
C GLN A 84 -82.96 -24.57 2.87
N LEU A 85 -82.55 -23.97 3.98
CA LEU A 85 -81.57 -22.86 3.99
C LEU A 85 -80.22 -23.28 3.51
N ILE A 86 -79.67 -24.41 4.00
CA ILE A 86 -78.38 -24.93 3.55
C ILE A 86 -78.44 -25.30 2.06
N ARG A 87 -79.51 -25.94 1.61
CA ARG A 87 -79.76 -26.33 0.21
C ARG A 87 -79.85 -25.08 -0.68
N ALA A 88 -80.53 -24.05 -0.27
CA ALA A 88 -80.60 -22.80 -1.00
C ALA A 88 -79.23 -22.10 -1.11
N TYR A 89 -78.48 -22.04 0.00
CA TYR A 89 -77.11 -21.51 -0.02
C TYR A 89 -76.24 -22.27 -0.99
N LEU A 90 -76.14 -23.58 -0.85
CA LEU A 90 -75.32 -24.42 -1.72
C LEU A 90 -75.79 -24.36 -3.19
N ALA A 91 -77.09 -24.17 -3.46
CA ALA A 91 -77.60 -24.01 -4.82
C ALA A 91 -77.15 -22.73 -5.51
N GLN A 92 -76.95 -21.66 -4.75
CA GLN A 92 -76.47 -20.36 -5.25
C GLN A 92 -74.97 -20.30 -5.43
N GLN A 93 -74.18 -21.19 -4.76
CA GLN A 93 -72.73 -21.20 -4.84
C GLN A 93 -72.22 -21.95 -6.10
N TYR A 94 -71.20 -21.37 -6.77
CA TYR A 94 -70.46 -22.00 -7.86
C TYR A 94 -69.02 -22.20 -7.43
N PRO A 95 -68.76 -23.23 -6.61
CA PRO A 95 -67.44 -23.45 -6.08
C PRO A 95 -66.42 -23.70 -7.21
N SER A 96 -65.21 -23.13 -7.08
CA SER A 96 -64.11 -23.50 -7.96
C SER A 96 -63.77 -25.00 -7.83
N SER A 97 -63.07 -25.57 -8.81
CA SER A 97 -62.68 -26.98 -8.79
C SER A 97 -61.92 -27.41 -7.52
N GLU A 98 -61.24 -26.44 -6.90
CA GLU A 98 -60.41 -26.66 -5.69
C GLU A 98 -61.22 -26.58 -4.38
N LEU A 99 -62.53 -26.19 -4.43
CA LEU A 99 -63.35 -25.92 -3.27
C LEU A 99 -64.43 -26.98 -3.10
N LEU A 100 -64.55 -27.52 -1.88
CA LEU A 100 -65.63 -28.39 -1.47
C LEU A 100 -66.39 -27.77 -0.31
N LEU A 101 -67.67 -27.61 -0.48
CA LEU A 101 -68.61 -27.12 0.55
C LEU A 101 -69.46 -28.27 1.07
N VAL A 102 -69.47 -28.48 2.37
CA VAL A 102 -70.29 -29.49 3.01
C VAL A 102 -71.14 -28.83 4.09
N GLY A 103 -72.44 -28.76 3.86
CA GLY A 103 -73.39 -28.27 4.83
C GLY A 103 -73.94 -29.45 5.66
N THR A 104 -73.98 -29.30 6.97
CA THR A 104 -74.56 -30.30 7.89
C THR A 104 -75.50 -29.60 8.90
N ALA A 105 -76.58 -30.22 9.19
CA ALA A 105 -77.53 -29.71 10.19
C ALA A 105 -78.13 -30.86 11.05
N THR A 106 -78.62 -30.47 12.23
CA THR A 106 -79.32 -31.38 13.08
C THR A 106 -80.69 -30.72 13.34
N GLU A 107 -81.71 -31.33 12.80
CA GLU A 107 -83.11 -30.88 12.96
C GLU A 107 -83.95 -32.03 13.51
N SER A 108 -84.71 -31.77 14.57
CA SER A 108 -85.59 -32.78 15.20
C SER A 108 -84.96 -34.13 15.49
N GLY A 109 -83.65 -34.17 15.79
CA GLY A 109 -82.89 -35.40 16.03
C GLY A 109 -82.38 -36.09 14.78
N THR A 110 -82.64 -35.62 13.57
CA THR A 110 -82.19 -36.18 12.31
C THR A 110 -80.99 -35.37 11.79
N GLN A 111 -79.88 -36.06 11.51
CA GLN A 111 -78.66 -35.46 10.89
C GLN A 111 -78.71 -35.64 9.38
N PHE A 112 -78.42 -34.59 8.63
CA PHE A 112 -78.32 -34.64 7.19
C PHE A 112 -77.06 -33.87 6.73
N THR A 113 -76.57 -34.26 5.54
CA THR A 113 -75.35 -33.66 4.93
C THR A 113 -75.67 -33.39 3.47
N LEU A 114 -75.38 -32.18 3.06
CA LEU A 114 -75.42 -31.74 1.66
C LEU A 114 -74.06 -31.29 1.25
N SER A 115 -73.63 -31.63 0.04
CA SER A 115 -72.34 -31.21 -0.47
C SER A 115 -72.44 -30.62 -1.86
N ARG A 116 -71.58 -29.66 -2.14
CA ARG A 116 -71.41 -29.07 -3.47
C ARG A 116 -69.91 -28.87 -3.77
N TYR A 117 -69.52 -29.20 -4.96
CA TYR A 117 -68.16 -29.21 -5.41
C TYR A 117 -68.07 -28.86 -6.91
N GLY A 118 -66.87 -28.46 -7.39
CA GLY A 118 -66.64 -28.11 -8.79
C GLY A 118 -66.60 -29.34 -9.74
N SER A 119 -66.39 -29.10 -11.02
CA SER A 119 -66.54 -30.10 -12.09
C SER A 119 -65.43 -31.18 -12.14
N GLU A 120 -64.30 -31.06 -11.44
CA GLU A 120 -63.20 -32.04 -11.39
C GLU A 120 -63.09 -32.77 -10.05
N GLU A 121 -64.21 -33.10 -9.50
CA GLU A 121 -64.50 -33.60 -8.17
C GLU A 121 -63.67 -34.81 -7.72
N ASP A 122 -63.63 -35.84 -8.56
CA ASP A 122 -63.05 -37.12 -8.18
C ASP A 122 -61.54 -37.13 -8.06
N GLN A 123 -60.87 -36.21 -8.74
CA GLN A 123 -59.40 -36.12 -8.70
C GLN A 123 -58.89 -35.30 -7.49
N LEU A 124 -59.61 -34.20 -7.14
CA LEU A 124 -59.15 -33.30 -6.10
C LEU A 124 -59.68 -33.70 -4.71
N PHE A 125 -60.85 -34.27 -4.61
CA PHE A 125 -61.46 -34.74 -3.37
C PHE A 125 -61.85 -36.24 -3.47
N PRO A 126 -60.92 -37.18 -3.29
CA PRO A 126 -61.23 -38.59 -3.30
C PRO A 126 -62.35 -38.96 -2.31
N PRO A 127 -63.11 -40.06 -2.55
CA PRO A 127 -64.22 -40.46 -1.68
C PRO A 127 -63.86 -40.60 -0.21
N ALA A 128 -62.61 -41.03 0.09
CA ALA A 128 -62.09 -41.12 1.45
C ALA A 128 -62.00 -39.77 2.14
N ILE A 129 -61.51 -38.73 1.47
CA ILE A 129 -61.38 -37.36 1.99
C ILE A 129 -62.77 -36.73 2.14
N ARG A 130 -63.66 -36.89 1.14
CA ARG A 130 -65.04 -36.44 1.22
C ARG A 130 -65.76 -36.99 2.44
N SER A 131 -65.64 -38.31 2.68
CA SER A 131 -66.28 -38.95 3.85
C SER A 131 -65.69 -38.45 5.18
N GLN A 132 -64.42 -38.07 5.22
CA GLN A 132 -63.80 -37.47 6.41
C GLN A 132 -64.32 -36.06 6.64
N ILE A 133 -64.41 -35.22 5.60
CA ILE A 133 -64.95 -33.83 5.70
C ILE A 133 -66.44 -33.87 6.13
N GLN A 134 -67.22 -34.80 5.62
CA GLN A 134 -68.60 -34.99 6.04
C GLN A 134 -68.70 -35.38 7.53
N ARG A 135 -67.85 -36.26 8.01
CA ARG A 135 -67.75 -36.63 9.44
C ARG A 135 -67.33 -35.43 10.31
N ILE A 136 -66.38 -34.62 9.83
CA ILE A 136 -65.99 -33.39 10.52
C ILE A 136 -67.19 -32.43 10.68
N GLY A 137 -68.00 -32.30 9.64
CA GLY A 137 -69.25 -31.49 9.72
C GLY A 137 -70.20 -31.92 10.83
N LEU A 138 -70.34 -33.24 10.99
CA LEU A 138 -71.27 -33.84 11.91
C LEU A 138 -70.80 -33.89 13.36
N VAL A 139 -69.54 -34.32 13.56
CA VAL A 139 -69.06 -34.77 14.90
C VAL A 139 -67.95 -33.89 15.46
N SER A 140 -67.14 -33.24 14.61
CA SER A 140 -65.97 -32.51 15.09
C SER A 140 -66.31 -31.24 15.88
N THR A 141 -65.62 -31.05 17.00
CA THR A 141 -65.62 -29.81 17.78
C THR A 141 -64.56 -28.84 17.32
N GLU A 142 -63.61 -29.29 16.48
CA GLU A 142 -62.58 -28.42 15.92
C GLU A 142 -63.14 -27.49 14.84
N SER A 143 -62.67 -26.24 14.80
CA SER A 143 -63.10 -25.22 13.84
C SER A 143 -62.28 -25.16 12.56
N SER A 144 -61.09 -25.75 12.54
CA SER A 144 -60.20 -25.79 11.36
C SER A 144 -59.16 -26.89 11.47
N GLY A 145 -58.60 -27.34 10.34
CA GLY A 145 -57.55 -28.34 10.32
C GLY A 145 -57.02 -28.63 8.92
N ILE A 146 -56.10 -29.61 8.83
CA ILE A 146 -55.54 -30.10 7.58
C ILE A 146 -55.77 -31.59 7.48
N LEU A 147 -56.26 -32.06 6.34
CA LEU A 147 -56.43 -33.45 6.00
C LEU A 147 -55.46 -33.86 4.91
N ASP A 148 -54.87 -35.06 5.04
CA ASP A 148 -53.96 -35.63 4.06
C ASP A 148 -52.80 -34.69 3.59
N GLY A 149 -52.44 -33.75 4.45
CA GLY A 149 -51.39 -32.74 4.18
C GLY A 149 -51.66 -31.76 3.04
N SER A 150 -52.77 -31.91 2.30
CA SER A 150 -53.10 -31.10 1.12
C SER A 150 -54.48 -30.47 1.12
N VAL A 151 -55.36 -30.86 2.03
CA VAL A 151 -56.72 -30.29 2.13
C VAL A 151 -56.88 -29.55 3.43
N ARG A 152 -56.97 -28.24 3.33
CA ARG A 152 -57.30 -27.37 4.47
C ARG A 152 -58.79 -27.22 4.59
N TRP A 153 -59.32 -27.32 5.80
CA TRP A 153 -60.72 -27.16 6.05
C TRP A 153 -61.00 -26.23 7.22
N ARG A 154 -62.20 -25.58 7.16
CA ARG A 154 -62.73 -24.76 8.23
C ARG A 154 -64.19 -25.08 8.41
N LYS A 155 -64.59 -25.32 9.66
CA LYS A 155 -65.97 -25.50 10.07
C LYS A 155 -66.50 -24.21 10.72
N THR A 156 -67.64 -23.74 10.26
CA THR A 156 -68.35 -22.62 10.84
C THR A 156 -69.72 -23.07 11.24
N THR A 157 -70.08 -22.79 12.48
CA THR A 157 -71.42 -23.10 13.04
C THR A 157 -72.18 -21.80 13.19
N VAL A 158 -73.39 -21.78 12.69
CA VAL A 158 -74.29 -20.62 12.79
C VAL A 158 -75.63 -21.05 13.45
N GLU A 159 -76.04 -20.33 14.49
CA GLU A 159 -77.37 -20.50 15.10
C GLU A 159 -78.38 -19.75 14.25
N SER A 160 -79.33 -20.49 13.74
CA SER A 160 -80.49 -19.97 13.02
C SER A 160 -81.77 -20.18 13.86
N PRO A 161 -82.80 -19.38 13.67
CA PRO A 161 -84.13 -19.61 14.32
C PRO A 161 -84.66 -21.03 14.10
N ALA A 162 -84.24 -21.67 13.00
CA ALA A 162 -84.66 -23.04 12.66
C ALA A 162 -83.77 -24.14 13.26
N GLY A 163 -82.63 -23.79 13.91
CA GLY A 163 -81.68 -24.76 14.49
C GLY A 163 -80.24 -24.47 14.18
N LEU A 164 -79.31 -25.42 14.50
CA LEU A 164 -77.89 -25.31 14.29
C LEU A 164 -77.50 -25.71 12.86
N ALA A 165 -76.96 -24.78 12.10
CA ALA A 165 -76.36 -25.02 10.77
C ALA A 165 -74.83 -25.01 10.81
N ASN A 166 -74.23 -26.02 10.25
CA ASN A 166 -72.73 -26.07 10.10
C ASN A 166 -72.39 -26.08 8.62
N ILE A 167 -71.36 -25.34 8.28
CA ILE A 167 -70.69 -25.51 6.98
C ILE A 167 -69.22 -25.87 7.21
N VAL A 168 -68.72 -26.84 6.46
CA VAL A 168 -67.34 -27.14 6.33
C VAL A 168 -66.91 -26.72 4.94
N VAL A 169 -65.98 -25.79 4.90
CA VAL A 169 -65.34 -25.33 3.68
C VAL A 169 -63.97 -26.04 3.61
N ALA A 170 -63.72 -26.76 2.53
CA ALA A 170 -62.45 -27.42 2.32
C ALA A 170 -61.82 -26.99 1.00
N VAL A 171 -60.52 -26.69 1.02
CA VAL A 171 -59.74 -26.28 -0.15
C VAL A 171 -58.58 -27.25 -0.35
N ASN A 172 -58.43 -27.74 -1.58
CA ASN A 172 -57.32 -28.64 -1.93
C ASN A 172 -56.13 -27.86 -2.50
N ASP A 173 -54.95 -28.03 -1.90
CA ASP A 173 -53.73 -27.30 -2.20
C ASP A 173 -52.84 -28.02 -3.25
N ARG A 174 -53.23 -29.15 -3.80
CA ARG A 174 -52.39 -29.95 -4.75
C ARG A 174 -52.01 -29.18 -6.00
N GLY A 175 -52.91 -28.33 -6.55
CA GLY A 175 -52.61 -27.50 -7.73
C GLY A 175 -51.53 -26.47 -7.46
N THR A 176 -51.63 -25.80 -6.34
CA THR A 176 -50.65 -24.77 -5.93
C THR A 176 -49.26 -25.36 -5.63
N HIS A 177 -49.22 -26.57 -5.05
CA HIS A 177 -47.94 -27.26 -4.85
C HIS A 177 -47.25 -27.63 -6.17
N GLN A 178 -47.98 -28.03 -7.22
CA GLN A 178 -47.41 -28.32 -8.53
C GLN A 178 -46.84 -27.09 -9.21
N GLU A 179 -47.49 -25.94 -9.13
CA GLU A 179 -46.99 -24.69 -9.67
C GLU A 179 -45.73 -24.23 -8.94
N THR A 180 -45.73 -24.33 -7.60
CA THR A 180 -44.54 -24.01 -6.80
C THR A 180 -43.34 -24.89 -7.18
N GLN A 181 -43.57 -26.19 -7.39
CA GLN A 181 -42.50 -27.11 -7.82
C GLN A 181 -41.92 -26.74 -9.22
N ARG A 182 -42.76 -26.30 -10.16
CA ARG A 182 -42.32 -25.85 -11.48
C ARG A 182 -41.43 -24.59 -11.35
N VAL A 183 -41.86 -23.61 -10.54
CA VAL A 183 -41.06 -22.39 -10.28
C VAL A 183 -39.70 -22.76 -9.69
N VAL A 184 -39.65 -23.61 -8.67
CA VAL A 184 -38.42 -24.09 -8.05
C VAL A 184 -37.53 -24.83 -9.06
N PHE A 185 -38.13 -25.64 -9.93
CA PHE A 185 -37.39 -26.34 -11.00
C PHE A 185 -36.72 -25.34 -11.97
N TYR A 186 -37.44 -24.34 -12.47
CA TYR A 186 -36.86 -23.33 -13.35
C TYR A 186 -35.79 -22.48 -12.65
N MET A 187 -36.00 -22.13 -11.38
CA MET A 187 -35.00 -21.42 -10.58
C MET A 187 -33.71 -22.22 -10.40
N ARG A 188 -33.79 -23.53 -10.17
CA ARG A 188 -32.60 -24.41 -10.08
C ARG A 188 -31.78 -24.38 -11.36
N TRP A 189 -32.42 -24.52 -12.52
CA TRP A 189 -31.73 -24.50 -13.81
C TRP A 189 -31.17 -23.11 -14.14
N ALA A 190 -31.90 -22.05 -13.86
CA ALA A 190 -31.43 -20.68 -14.03
C ALA A 190 -30.20 -20.40 -13.13
N SER A 191 -30.24 -20.84 -11.86
CA SER A 191 -29.13 -20.70 -10.94
C SER A 191 -27.89 -21.51 -11.39
N ALA A 192 -28.10 -22.74 -11.84
CA ALA A 192 -27.01 -23.57 -12.37
C ALA A 192 -26.37 -22.94 -13.61
N GLY A 193 -27.17 -22.45 -14.55
CA GLY A 193 -26.68 -21.71 -15.71
C GLY A 193 -25.91 -20.45 -15.36
N GLY A 194 -26.47 -19.64 -14.45
CA GLY A 194 -25.84 -18.42 -13.93
C GLY A 194 -24.49 -18.72 -13.25
N MET A 195 -24.39 -19.82 -12.50
CA MET A 195 -23.15 -20.24 -11.85
C MET A 195 -22.06 -20.63 -12.85
N VAL A 196 -22.44 -21.36 -13.92
CA VAL A 196 -21.50 -21.70 -15.00
C VAL A 196 -20.99 -20.45 -15.71
N VAL A 197 -21.88 -19.52 -16.07
CA VAL A 197 -21.50 -18.26 -16.71
C VAL A 197 -20.58 -17.45 -15.80
N SER A 198 -20.91 -17.33 -14.52
CA SER A 198 -20.09 -16.63 -13.52
C SER A 198 -18.69 -17.26 -13.40
N ALA A 199 -18.60 -18.60 -13.35
CA ALA A 199 -17.32 -19.31 -13.27
C ALA A 199 -16.45 -19.07 -14.52
N VAL A 200 -17.04 -19.09 -15.73
CA VAL A 200 -16.34 -18.84 -16.99
C VAL A 200 -15.85 -17.37 -17.04
N LEU A 201 -16.70 -16.42 -16.70
CA LEU A 201 -16.34 -15.01 -16.66
C LEU A 201 -15.22 -14.73 -15.64
N ALA A 202 -15.35 -15.28 -14.41
CA ALA A 202 -14.33 -15.14 -13.37
C ALA A 202 -12.99 -15.74 -13.83
N TRP A 203 -13.00 -16.89 -14.48
CA TRP A 203 -11.81 -17.51 -15.04
C TRP A 203 -11.16 -16.65 -16.13
N TRP A 204 -11.95 -16.09 -17.03
CA TRP A 204 -11.48 -15.24 -18.10
C TRP A 204 -10.87 -13.92 -17.57
N ILE A 205 -11.59 -13.23 -16.67
CA ILE A 205 -11.15 -11.96 -16.05
C ILE A 205 -9.87 -12.19 -15.23
N ALA A 206 -9.84 -13.21 -14.35
CA ALA A 206 -8.67 -13.53 -13.55
C ALA A 206 -7.45 -13.86 -14.43
N GLY A 207 -7.68 -14.55 -15.56
CA GLY A 207 -6.63 -14.81 -16.54
C GLY A 207 -6.06 -13.53 -17.14
N ARG A 208 -6.93 -12.63 -17.58
CA ARG A 208 -6.53 -11.35 -18.21
C ARG A 208 -5.80 -10.42 -17.24
N MET A 209 -6.25 -10.32 -15.99
CA MET A 209 -5.62 -9.48 -14.96
C MET A 209 -4.23 -9.99 -14.51
N LEU A 210 -3.99 -11.30 -14.56
CA LEU A 210 -2.72 -11.87 -14.10
C LEU A 210 -1.64 -11.95 -15.19
N VAL A 211 -1.96 -11.76 -16.47
CA VAL A 211 -0.98 -11.79 -17.56
C VAL A 211 0.08 -10.70 -17.43
N PRO A 212 -0.24 -9.42 -17.18
CA PRO A 212 0.76 -8.38 -17.02
C PRO A 212 1.70 -8.65 -15.84
N VAL A 213 1.16 -9.12 -14.71
CA VAL A 213 1.97 -9.46 -13.51
C VAL A 213 2.97 -10.57 -13.82
N ARG A 214 2.60 -11.56 -14.63
CA ARG A 214 3.53 -12.61 -15.08
C ARG A 214 4.63 -12.04 -15.96
N ARG A 215 4.32 -11.13 -16.88
CA ARG A 215 5.30 -10.47 -17.74
C ARG A 215 6.31 -9.65 -16.92
N ILE A 216 5.84 -8.92 -15.90
CA ILE A 216 6.70 -8.18 -14.97
C ILE A 216 7.67 -9.15 -14.28
N ARG A 217 7.18 -10.27 -13.78
CA ARG A 217 7.99 -11.30 -13.12
C ARG A 217 9.03 -11.88 -14.09
N GLU A 218 8.61 -12.29 -15.29
CA GLU A 218 9.49 -12.87 -16.30
C GLU A 218 10.58 -11.87 -16.74
N ALA A 219 10.22 -10.60 -16.92
CA ALA A 219 11.18 -9.54 -17.18
C ALA A 219 12.17 -9.39 -16.02
N ALA A 220 11.68 -9.34 -14.77
CA ALA A 220 12.55 -9.23 -13.59
C ALA A 220 13.48 -10.45 -13.40
N GLU A 221 13.04 -11.67 -13.74
CA GLU A 221 13.86 -12.89 -13.70
C GLU A 221 14.97 -12.90 -14.77
N THR A 222 14.78 -12.17 -15.88
CA THR A 222 15.78 -12.06 -16.95
C THR A 222 16.78 -10.92 -16.76
N ILE A 223 16.47 -9.95 -15.89
CA ILE A 223 17.38 -8.85 -15.56
C ILE A 223 18.49 -9.39 -14.67
N SER A 224 19.73 -9.17 -15.08
CA SER A 224 20.92 -9.57 -14.35
C SER A 224 21.90 -8.40 -14.26
N ALA A 225 22.90 -8.51 -13.38
CA ALA A 225 23.96 -7.51 -13.27
C ALA A 225 24.75 -7.30 -14.59
N ALA A 226 24.65 -8.25 -15.53
CA ALA A 226 25.28 -8.15 -16.85
C ALA A 226 24.41 -7.38 -17.86
N ASP A 227 23.08 -7.31 -17.66
CA ASP A 227 22.16 -6.61 -18.55
C ASP A 227 21.04 -5.95 -17.73
N LEU A 228 21.32 -4.73 -17.26
CA LEU A 228 20.37 -3.87 -16.54
C LEU A 228 19.59 -2.93 -17.47
N SER A 229 19.88 -2.96 -18.80
CA SER A 229 19.23 -2.07 -19.76
C SER A 229 17.79 -2.45 -20.10
N ARG A 230 17.40 -3.68 -19.79
CA ARG A 230 16.05 -4.16 -20.03
C ARG A 230 15.05 -3.44 -19.14
N ARG A 231 13.87 -3.18 -19.74
CA ARG A 231 12.75 -2.54 -19.02
C ARG A 231 11.55 -3.47 -19.00
N VAL A 232 10.76 -3.31 -17.95
CA VAL A 232 9.48 -4.00 -17.78
C VAL A 232 8.46 -3.31 -18.68
N PRO A 233 7.67 -4.06 -19.49
CA PRO A 233 6.61 -3.47 -20.30
C PRO A 233 5.55 -2.78 -19.43
N SER A 234 5.20 -1.55 -19.76
CA SER A 234 4.16 -0.75 -19.07
C SER A 234 2.81 -0.90 -19.77
N ASP A 235 2.37 -2.16 -19.99
CA ASP A 235 1.11 -2.47 -20.67
C ASP A 235 0.08 -2.97 -19.65
N GLY A 236 -1.15 -2.45 -19.68
CA GLY A 236 -2.23 -2.98 -18.84
C GLY A 236 -3.09 -1.92 -18.17
N PRO A 237 -3.84 -2.29 -17.12
CA PRO A 237 -4.56 -1.34 -16.26
C PRO A 237 -3.62 -0.34 -15.57
N ASP A 238 -4.15 0.83 -15.22
CA ASP A 238 -3.37 1.96 -14.65
C ASP A 238 -2.53 1.56 -13.43
N GLU A 239 -3.02 0.67 -12.57
CA GLU A 239 -2.29 0.20 -11.41
C GLU A 239 -1.06 -0.66 -11.79
N ILE A 240 -1.18 -1.42 -12.87
CA ILE A 240 -0.07 -2.25 -13.38
C ILE A 240 0.97 -1.38 -14.10
N VAL A 241 0.52 -0.37 -14.84
CA VAL A 241 1.40 0.63 -15.47
C VAL A 241 2.20 1.35 -14.40
N SER A 242 1.55 1.86 -13.34
CA SER A 242 2.21 2.54 -12.22
C SER A 242 3.24 1.63 -11.51
N LEU A 243 2.92 0.34 -11.35
CA LEU A 243 3.88 -0.63 -10.80
C LEU A 243 5.08 -0.83 -11.73
N ALA A 244 4.85 -0.98 -13.03
CA ALA A 244 5.92 -1.15 -14.01
C ALA A 244 6.84 0.08 -14.05
N ASP A 245 6.28 1.29 -14.01
CA ASP A 245 7.02 2.55 -13.97
C ASP A 245 7.86 2.67 -12.69
N THR A 246 7.31 2.27 -11.54
CA THR A 246 8.06 2.23 -10.27
C THR A 246 9.26 1.27 -10.35
N VAL A 247 9.04 0.07 -10.92
CA VAL A 247 10.12 -0.91 -11.11
C VAL A 247 11.16 -0.38 -12.09
N ASN A 248 10.74 0.24 -13.20
CA ASN A 248 11.66 0.82 -14.18
C ASN A 248 12.49 1.96 -13.59
N ALA A 249 11.89 2.83 -12.78
CA ALA A 249 12.61 3.88 -12.06
C ALA A 249 13.63 3.32 -11.05
N MET A 250 13.31 2.19 -10.39
CA MET A 250 14.27 1.49 -9.53
C MET A 250 15.42 0.91 -10.36
N LEU A 251 15.13 0.26 -11.49
CA LEU A 251 16.15 -0.30 -12.38
C LEU A 251 17.09 0.78 -12.91
N GLU A 252 16.59 1.95 -13.27
CA GLU A 252 17.38 3.09 -13.72
C GLU A 252 18.37 3.54 -12.65
N ARG A 253 17.94 3.63 -11.39
CA ARG A 253 18.84 3.96 -10.27
C ARG A 253 19.91 2.89 -10.03
N VAL A 254 19.54 1.61 -10.17
CA VAL A 254 20.50 0.50 -10.02
C VAL A 254 21.52 0.50 -11.16
N GLU A 255 21.07 0.72 -12.39
CA GLU A 255 21.94 0.80 -13.57
C GLU A 255 22.95 1.96 -13.43
N GLU A 256 22.47 3.14 -13.03
CA GLU A 256 23.32 4.30 -12.78
C GLU A 256 24.35 4.06 -11.68
N ALA A 257 23.92 3.47 -10.55
CA ALA A 257 24.83 3.12 -9.46
C ALA A 257 25.88 2.11 -9.91
N TYR A 258 25.49 1.10 -10.69
CA TYR A 258 26.41 0.07 -11.20
C TYR A 258 27.40 0.65 -12.23
N ARG A 259 26.92 1.55 -13.11
CA ARG A 259 27.77 2.26 -14.07
C ARG A 259 28.82 3.11 -13.35
N THR A 260 28.39 3.91 -12.38
CA THR A 260 29.29 4.75 -11.56
C THR A 260 30.32 3.91 -10.81
N GLN A 261 29.92 2.75 -10.29
CA GLN A 261 30.83 1.83 -9.61
C GLN A 261 31.84 1.23 -10.57
N ARG A 262 31.44 0.87 -11.78
CA ARG A 262 32.33 0.30 -12.79
C ARG A 262 33.35 1.32 -13.29
N GLU A 263 32.90 2.55 -13.60
CA GLU A 263 33.79 3.66 -13.97
C GLU A 263 34.83 3.91 -12.87
N PHE A 264 34.39 3.92 -11.59
CA PHE A 264 35.28 4.08 -10.44
C PHE A 264 36.36 2.99 -10.37
N LEU A 265 36.00 1.72 -10.62
CA LEU A 265 36.99 0.62 -10.60
C LEU A 265 37.96 0.65 -11.78
N ASP A 266 37.46 1.01 -12.96
CA ASP A 266 38.28 1.14 -14.16
C ASP A 266 39.28 2.29 -14.00
N ASP A 267 38.85 3.46 -13.53
CA ASP A 267 39.67 4.62 -13.27
C ASP A 267 40.74 4.34 -12.18
N ALA A 268 40.35 3.71 -11.07
CA ALA A 268 41.26 3.30 -10.01
C ALA A 268 42.31 2.33 -10.52
N GLY A 269 41.91 1.40 -11.39
CA GLY A 269 42.85 0.45 -12.02
C GLY A 269 43.88 1.14 -12.91
N HIS A 270 43.47 2.17 -13.65
CA HIS A 270 44.37 2.96 -14.49
C HIS A 270 45.35 3.79 -13.66
N GLU A 271 44.90 4.49 -12.64
CA GLU A 271 45.70 5.35 -11.78
C GLU A 271 46.69 4.57 -10.88
N LEU A 272 46.41 3.32 -10.58
CA LEU A 272 47.33 2.43 -9.86
C LEU A 272 48.34 1.74 -10.77
N ARG A 273 48.01 1.49 -12.04
CA ARG A 273 48.92 0.81 -12.99
C ARG A 273 50.11 1.68 -13.39
N THR A 274 49.86 2.99 -13.59
CA THR A 274 50.93 3.93 -14.01
C THR A 274 52.06 3.99 -13.01
N PRO A 275 51.87 4.29 -11.71
CA PRO A 275 52.94 4.33 -10.71
C PRO A 275 53.61 2.96 -10.54
N LEU A 276 52.85 1.87 -10.61
CA LEU A 276 53.41 0.53 -10.53
C LEU A 276 54.40 0.26 -11.66
N THR A 277 54.09 0.70 -12.89
CA THR A 277 54.99 0.58 -14.05
C THR A 277 56.25 1.40 -13.87
N VAL A 278 56.16 2.61 -13.27
CA VAL A 278 57.32 3.45 -12.95
C VAL A 278 58.21 2.77 -11.92
N VAL A 279 57.66 2.21 -10.86
CA VAL A 279 58.42 1.47 -9.83
C VAL A 279 59.12 0.25 -10.44
N GLN A 280 58.39 -0.54 -11.26
CA GLN A 280 58.98 -1.70 -11.95
C GLN A 280 60.11 -1.30 -12.91
N GLY A 281 59.88 -0.25 -13.71
CA GLY A 281 60.92 0.23 -14.63
C GLY A 281 62.21 0.72 -13.94
N ASN A 282 62.07 1.44 -12.80
CA ASN A 282 63.23 1.87 -12.01
C ASN A 282 63.93 0.68 -11.32
N LEU A 283 63.21 -0.36 -10.96
CA LEU A 283 63.76 -1.58 -10.39
C LEU A 283 64.55 -2.38 -11.46
N ASP A 284 63.97 -2.52 -12.67
CA ASP A 284 64.57 -3.26 -13.78
C ASP A 284 65.81 -2.55 -14.35
N LEU A 285 65.80 -1.22 -14.29
CA LEU A 285 66.87 -0.37 -14.79
C LEU A 285 67.79 0.18 -13.66
N MET A 286 67.85 -0.49 -12.50
CA MET A 286 68.57 -0.03 -11.32
C MET A 286 70.06 0.20 -11.67
N PRO A 287 70.56 1.43 -11.50
CA PRO A 287 72.00 1.72 -11.77
C PRO A 287 72.98 0.97 -10.83
N ASP A 288 74.13 0.64 -11.33
CA ASP A 288 75.15 -0.01 -10.51
C ASP A 288 75.94 0.96 -9.61
N ASP A 289 75.93 2.25 -9.95
CA ASP A 289 76.64 3.29 -9.17
C ASP A 289 75.79 3.68 -7.92
N PRO A 290 76.43 4.04 -6.81
CA PRO A 290 75.75 4.36 -5.56
C PRO A 290 74.76 5.56 -5.64
N ASP A 291 75.13 6.61 -6.38
CA ASP A 291 74.38 7.83 -6.49
C ASP A 291 73.10 7.62 -7.33
N GLY A 292 73.19 6.96 -8.48
CA GLY A 292 72.07 6.58 -9.32
C GLY A 292 71.15 5.60 -8.62
N ARG A 293 71.64 4.68 -7.80
CA ARG A 293 70.86 3.77 -6.99
C ARG A 293 70.07 4.51 -5.90
N ALA A 294 70.70 5.52 -5.25
CA ALA A 294 70.02 6.33 -4.24
C ALA A 294 68.92 7.16 -4.86
N GLU A 295 69.11 7.72 -6.06
CA GLU A 295 68.11 8.46 -6.81
C GLU A 295 66.96 7.56 -7.24
N ALA A 296 67.21 6.40 -7.84
CA ALA A 296 66.19 5.42 -8.22
C ALA A 296 65.38 4.95 -6.99
N THR A 297 66.04 4.72 -5.85
CA THR A 297 65.37 4.34 -4.60
C THR A 297 64.45 5.44 -4.12
N ARG A 298 64.87 6.73 -4.17
CA ARG A 298 64.07 7.87 -3.78
C ARG A 298 62.81 8.01 -4.67
N LEU A 299 62.98 7.91 -6.00
CA LEU A 299 61.86 7.94 -6.95
C LEU A 299 60.85 6.81 -6.69
N MET A 300 61.30 5.59 -6.41
CA MET A 300 60.44 4.48 -6.05
C MET A 300 59.67 4.73 -4.73
N GLN A 301 60.35 5.28 -3.71
CA GLN A 301 59.72 5.62 -2.43
C GLN A 301 58.67 6.71 -2.59
N ASP A 302 58.92 7.73 -3.41
CA ASP A 302 57.98 8.79 -3.70
C ASP A 302 56.71 8.23 -4.41
N GLU A 303 56.91 7.30 -5.37
CA GLU A 303 55.80 6.69 -6.10
C GLU A 303 54.99 5.71 -5.24
N LEU A 304 55.63 4.93 -4.36
CA LEU A 304 54.94 4.10 -3.37
C LEU A 304 54.12 4.95 -2.39
N SER A 305 54.66 6.10 -1.94
CA SER A 305 53.95 7.05 -1.08
C SER A 305 52.75 7.66 -1.79
N ARG A 306 52.90 7.92 -3.10
CA ARG A 306 51.79 8.36 -3.96
C ARG A 306 50.70 7.29 -4.07
N MET A 307 51.07 6.02 -4.30
CA MET A 307 50.13 4.90 -4.36
C MET A 307 49.37 4.73 -3.04
N THR A 308 50.06 4.85 -1.90
CA THR A 308 49.39 4.79 -0.58
C THR A 308 48.34 5.86 -0.45
N ARG A 309 48.63 7.11 -0.85
CA ARG A 309 47.61 8.19 -0.83
C ARG A 309 46.43 7.92 -1.75
N ILE A 310 46.68 7.39 -2.97
CA ILE A 310 45.60 7.00 -3.89
C ILE A 310 44.66 5.97 -3.22
N VAL A 311 45.24 4.93 -2.59
CA VAL A 311 44.43 3.90 -1.91
C VAL A 311 43.64 4.47 -0.75
N GLU A 312 44.21 5.35 0.07
CA GLU A 312 43.52 6.03 1.18
C GLU A 312 42.37 6.92 0.67
N ASP A 313 42.59 7.66 -0.41
CA ASP A 313 41.61 8.50 -1.08
C ASP A 313 40.47 7.67 -1.64
N LEU A 314 40.76 6.55 -2.31
CA LEU A 314 39.77 5.59 -2.82
C LEU A 314 38.94 4.97 -1.70
N LEU A 315 39.58 4.57 -0.58
CA LEU A 315 38.88 4.04 0.59
C LEU A 315 37.96 5.08 1.23
N THR A 316 38.35 6.35 1.24
CA THR A 316 37.53 7.46 1.73
C THR A 316 36.28 7.64 0.86
N LEU A 317 36.46 7.65 -0.48
CA LEU A 317 35.34 7.76 -1.43
C LEU A 317 34.42 6.53 -1.38
N ALA A 318 34.94 5.33 -1.22
CA ALA A 318 34.17 4.09 -1.13
C ALA A 318 33.31 4.00 0.16
N ARG A 319 33.71 4.73 1.22
CA ARG A 319 32.96 4.78 2.49
C ARG A 319 31.95 5.91 2.55
N ALA A 320 31.94 6.80 1.59
CA ALA A 320 31.13 8.02 1.60
C ALA A 320 29.62 7.80 1.76
N ASP A 321 29.10 6.71 1.16
CA ASP A 321 27.68 6.37 1.19
C ASP A 321 27.25 5.60 2.45
N ARG A 322 28.20 5.32 3.36
CA ARG A 322 27.88 4.59 4.59
C ARG A 322 27.31 5.54 5.64
N PRO A 323 26.33 5.08 6.44
CA PRO A 323 25.75 5.91 7.50
C PRO A 323 26.74 6.35 8.59
N ASP A 324 27.86 5.62 8.74
CA ASP A 324 28.92 5.85 9.71
C ASP A 324 30.09 6.68 9.17
N PHE A 325 29.96 7.23 7.95
CA PHE A 325 31.00 8.06 7.31
C PHE A 325 31.31 9.34 8.08
N LEU A 326 30.27 9.97 8.67
CA LEU A 326 30.41 11.17 9.49
C LEU A 326 30.13 10.89 10.96
N ARG A 327 31.00 11.45 11.81
CA ARG A 327 30.80 11.49 13.27
C ARG A 327 30.65 12.95 13.70
N THR A 328 29.48 13.52 13.48
CA THR A 328 29.23 14.92 13.82
C THR A 328 29.11 15.12 15.32
N VAL A 329 29.95 15.99 15.87
CA VAL A 329 29.94 16.41 17.27
C VAL A 329 29.83 17.93 17.35
N PRO A 330 29.40 18.51 18.48
CA PRO A 330 29.55 19.95 18.71
C PRO A 330 31.02 20.31 18.64
N THR A 331 31.41 21.13 17.66
CA THR A 331 32.79 21.53 17.37
C THR A 331 32.89 23.05 17.42
N ASP A 332 33.85 23.55 18.16
CA ASP A 332 34.19 24.96 18.13
C ASP A 332 34.89 25.31 16.82
N VAL A 333 34.31 26.25 16.08
CA VAL A 333 34.82 26.66 14.76
C VAL A 333 36.21 27.30 14.87
N ALA A 334 36.43 28.10 15.94
CA ALA A 334 37.73 28.74 16.17
C ALA A 334 38.82 27.72 16.46
N GLU A 335 38.55 26.73 17.30
CA GLU A 335 39.49 25.63 17.61
C GLU A 335 39.87 24.85 16.33
N LEU A 336 38.89 24.59 15.46
CA LEU A 336 39.15 23.90 14.18
C LEU A 336 40.03 24.74 13.24
N VAL A 337 39.84 26.07 13.19
CA VAL A 337 40.72 26.96 12.40
C VAL A 337 42.16 26.91 12.92
N LEU A 338 42.33 27.00 14.24
CA LEU A 338 43.65 26.92 14.88
C LEU A 338 44.36 25.56 14.62
N ASP A 339 43.58 24.47 14.64
CA ASP A 339 44.11 23.13 14.29
C ASP A 339 44.58 23.04 12.83
N VAL A 340 43.87 23.71 11.91
CA VAL A 340 44.29 23.81 10.49
C VAL A 340 45.52 24.70 10.37
N GLU A 341 45.56 25.87 11.03
CA GLU A 341 46.68 26.79 11.03
C GLU A 341 47.99 26.08 11.46
N ALA A 342 47.94 25.37 12.59
CA ALA A 342 49.10 24.61 13.07
C ALA A 342 49.61 23.53 12.09
N LYS A 343 48.78 23.03 11.20
CA LYS A 343 49.14 22.03 10.20
C LYS A 343 49.67 22.63 8.90
N ILE A 344 49.19 23.79 8.48
CA ILE A 344 49.59 24.40 7.21
C ILE A 344 51.03 24.96 7.25
N ASP A 345 51.51 25.43 8.39
CA ASP A 345 52.84 26.00 8.57
C ASP A 345 53.94 24.98 8.20
N VAL A 346 53.66 23.69 8.31
CA VAL A 346 54.61 22.60 8.04
C VAL A 346 54.54 22.11 6.58
N ILE A 347 53.50 22.46 5.81
CA ILE A 347 53.28 21.90 4.45
C ILE A 347 54.28 22.46 3.44
N ALA A 348 54.46 23.77 3.42
CA ALA A 348 55.32 24.45 2.47
C ALA A 348 55.60 25.90 2.89
N ASP A 349 56.74 26.42 2.42
CA ASP A 349 57.13 27.81 2.58
C ASP A 349 56.28 28.71 1.65
N ARG A 350 55.17 29.27 2.23
CA ARG A 350 54.24 30.18 1.58
C ARG A 350 53.90 31.32 2.54
N ASP A 351 53.37 32.44 2.01
CA ASP A 351 52.79 33.52 2.83
C ASP A 351 51.37 33.11 3.24
N TRP A 352 51.27 32.29 4.30
CA TRP A 352 49.99 31.85 4.85
C TRP A 352 49.30 32.96 5.60
N ARG A 353 48.03 33.27 5.24
CA ARG A 353 47.20 34.30 5.90
C ARG A 353 45.90 33.68 6.40
N VAL A 354 45.77 33.56 7.70
CA VAL A 354 44.53 33.16 8.32
C VAL A 354 43.68 34.42 8.54
N LEU A 355 42.60 34.55 7.83
CA LEU A 355 41.69 35.70 7.91
C LEU A 355 40.79 35.56 9.15
N PRO A 356 40.16 36.69 9.62
CA PRO A 356 39.21 36.63 10.70
C PRO A 356 38.12 35.57 10.43
N TYR A 357 37.88 34.71 11.41
CA TYR A 357 36.98 33.56 11.31
C TYR A 357 35.76 33.71 12.19
N ALA A 358 34.70 32.96 11.87
CA ALA A 358 33.49 32.94 12.65
C ALA A 358 33.71 32.26 14.00
N GLU A 359 33.21 32.88 15.06
CA GLU A 359 33.15 32.27 16.38
C GLU A 359 31.83 31.53 16.57
N GLY A 360 31.87 30.41 17.29
CA GLY A 360 30.68 29.63 17.64
C GLY A 360 30.87 28.13 17.50
N VAL A 361 29.82 27.41 17.91
CA VAL A 361 29.79 25.94 17.90
C VAL A 361 28.88 25.45 16.78
N ALA A 362 29.41 24.55 15.96
CA ALA A 362 28.66 23.87 14.88
C ALA A 362 28.72 22.35 15.05
N ARG A 363 27.70 21.65 14.61
CA ARG A 363 27.74 20.17 14.56
C ARG A 363 28.44 19.71 13.30
N LEU A 364 29.72 19.36 13.43
CA LEU A 364 30.58 18.96 12.33
C LEU A 364 31.36 17.70 12.69
N ASP A 365 31.84 16.99 11.68
CA ASP A 365 32.94 16.04 11.83
C ASP A 365 34.25 16.80 11.65
N GLN A 366 34.92 17.18 12.77
CA GLN A 366 36.13 17.96 12.78
C GLN A 366 37.22 17.33 11.90
N HIS A 367 37.41 16.01 12.01
CA HIS A 367 38.44 15.30 11.23
C HIS A 367 38.19 15.40 9.72
N ARG A 368 36.94 15.25 9.29
CA ARG A 368 36.57 15.34 7.87
C ARG A 368 36.67 16.76 7.32
N ILE A 369 36.24 17.78 8.09
CA ILE A 369 36.38 19.16 7.65
C ILE A 369 37.89 19.54 7.58
N THR A 370 38.68 19.18 8.59
CA THR A 370 40.15 19.38 8.53
C THR A 370 40.73 18.67 7.31
N GLN A 371 40.36 17.42 7.03
CA GLN A 371 40.82 16.68 5.84
C GLN A 371 40.50 17.46 4.55
N ALA A 372 39.26 17.99 4.43
CA ALA A 372 38.86 18.74 3.25
C ALA A 372 39.64 20.04 3.08
N LEU A 373 39.87 20.79 4.16
CA LEU A 373 40.65 22.02 4.14
C LEU A 373 42.10 21.74 3.80
N MET A 374 42.70 20.67 4.33
CA MET A 374 44.06 20.24 3.99
C MET A 374 44.20 19.84 2.50
N GLN A 375 43.16 19.28 1.89
CA GLN A 375 43.15 19.03 0.44
C GLN A 375 43.14 20.35 -0.37
N PHE A 376 42.40 21.37 0.07
CA PHE A 376 42.45 22.70 -0.55
C PHE A 376 43.86 23.34 -0.39
N CYS A 377 44.42 23.30 0.82
CA CYS A 377 45.77 23.84 1.07
C CYS A 377 46.85 23.12 0.22
N SER A 378 46.80 21.79 0.17
CA SER A 378 47.71 21.01 -0.67
C SER A 378 47.56 21.35 -2.16
N ASN A 379 46.33 21.58 -2.62
CA ASN A 379 46.06 22.03 -3.98
C ASN A 379 46.62 23.45 -4.22
N ALA A 380 46.40 24.40 -3.30
CA ALA A 380 46.94 25.76 -3.39
C ALA A 380 48.48 25.75 -3.44
N VAL A 381 49.16 25.00 -2.56
CA VAL A 381 50.64 24.84 -2.57
C VAL A 381 51.15 24.32 -3.91
N ARG A 382 50.42 23.40 -4.52
CA ARG A 382 50.81 22.81 -5.80
C ARG A 382 50.84 23.81 -6.96
N PHE A 383 49.91 24.80 -6.93
CA PHE A 383 49.74 25.81 -7.99
C PHE A 383 50.38 27.15 -7.67
N THR A 384 51.09 27.25 -6.56
CA THR A 384 51.79 28.45 -6.12
C THR A 384 53.29 28.17 -5.93
N GLY A 385 54.14 29.22 -5.92
CA GLY A 385 55.57 29.14 -5.67
C GLY A 385 55.94 29.65 -4.26
N PRO A 386 57.23 29.53 -3.88
CA PRO A 386 57.72 30.10 -2.63
C PRO A 386 57.44 31.61 -2.54
N GLY A 387 56.89 32.06 -1.41
CA GLY A 387 56.53 33.45 -1.19
C GLY A 387 55.18 33.91 -1.75
N ASP A 388 54.46 33.01 -2.49
CA ASP A 388 53.09 33.29 -2.90
C ASP A 388 52.12 33.24 -1.71
N THR A 389 51.07 34.05 -1.79
CA THR A 389 50.07 34.19 -0.71
C THR A 389 48.97 33.11 -0.85
N ILE A 390 48.68 32.44 0.26
CA ILE A 390 47.51 31.56 0.41
C ILE A 390 46.69 32.05 1.61
N GLU A 391 45.41 32.39 1.36
CA GLU A 391 44.50 32.89 2.37
C GLU A 391 43.51 31.79 2.76
N ILE A 392 43.26 31.62 4.07
CA ILE A 392 42.25 30.72 4.62
C ILE A 392 41.26 31.52 5.45
N GLY A 393 39.98 31.25 5.27
CA GLY A 393 38.94 31.93 6.05
C GLY A 393 37.74 31.07 6.31
N CYS A 394 36.97 31.50 7.29
CA CYS A 394 35.71 30.89 7.65
C CYS A 394 34.72 31.99 8.11
N ARG A 395 33.49 31.94 7.63
CA ARG A 395 32.43 32.85 8.09
C ARG A 395 31.06 32.21 8.08
N ILE A 396 30.16 32.75 8.85
CA ILE A 396 28.74 32.43 8.78
C ILE A 396 28.11 33.28 7.68
N ILE A 397 27.38 32.63 6.78
CA ILE A 397 26.63 33.27 5.70
C ILE A 397 25.14 33.05 5.87
N GLU A 398 24.34 34.02 5.43
CA GLU A 398 22.89 33.96 5.38
C GLU A 398 22.42 33.75 3.92
N PRO A 399 21.18 33.26 3.68
CA PRO A 399 20.62 33.19 2.35
C PRO A 399 20.58 34.55 1.68
N GLY A 400 21.15 34.67 0.47
CA GLY A 400 21.22 35.92 -0.27
C GLY A 400 22.43 36.80 0.07
N ASP A 401 23.43 36.28 0.80
CA ASP A 401 24.69 37.00 1.03
C ASP A 401 25.36 37.36 -0.31
N PRO A 402 25.50 38.65 -0.66
CA PRO A 402 26.01 39.09 -1.97
C PRO A 402 27.48 38.77 -2.20
N THR A 403 28.18 38.32 -1.17
CA THR A 403 29.61 37.96 -1.25
C THR A 403 29.85 36.51 -1.68
N VAL A 404 28.79 35.76 -1.87
CA VAL A 404 28.80 34.41 -2.43
C VAL A 404 28.12 34.49 -3.79
N PRO A 405 28.74 34.00 -4.89
CA PRO A 405 28.15 34.07 -6.21
C PRO A 405 26.72 33.50 -6.23
N ASP A 406 25.81 34.15 -6.98
CA ASP A 406 24.42 33.72 -7.13
C ASP A 406 24.34 32.24 -7.57
N GLY A 407 23.45 31.47 -6.92
CA GLY A 407 23.32 30.03 -7.12
C GLY A 407 24.21 29.16 -6.22
N PHE A 408 25.25 29.70 -5.60
CA PHE A 408 26.14 28.93 -4.72
C PHE A 408 25.70 28.90 -3.25
N ALA A 409 24.93 29.89 -2.81
CA ALA A 409 24.31 29.89 -1.47
C ALA A 409 23.05 29.00 -1.37
N ALA A 410 22.44 28.64 -2.51
CA ALA A 410 21.18 27.92 -2.62
C ALA A 410 21.35 26.48 -3.10
N GLY A 411 22.11 25.64 -2.41
CA GLY A 411 22.06 24.19 -2.68
C GLY A 411 20.72 23.60 -2.21
N PRO A 412 20.25 22.46 -2.79
CA PRO A 412 19.00 21.81 -2.39
C PRO A 412 19.16 21.27 -0.96
N VAL A 413 18.80 22.08 0.01
CA VAL A 413 18.41 21.59 1.32
C VAL A 413 16.95 21.21 1.17
N THR A 414 16.64 19.91 1.26
CA THR A 414 15.25 19.48 1.40
C THR A 414 14.60 20.32 2.51
N PRO A 415 13.60 21.16 2.21
CA PRO A 415 13.01 22.04 3.22
C PRO A 415 12.24 21.17 4.20
N SER A 416 12.79 20.99 5.39
CA SER A 416 12.00 20.54 6.52
C SER A 416 11.29 21.76 7.09
N PRO A 417 9.94 21.81 7.14
CA PRO A 417 9.19 23.04 7.35
C PRO A 417 9.16 23.55 8.80
N LYS A 418 10.07 23.14 9.67
CA LYS A 418 9.94 23.43 11.12
C LYS A 418 11.15 24.01 11.85
N ARG A 419 12.24 24.47 11.18
CA ARG A 419 13.34 25.13 11.90
C ARG A 419 13.92 26.30 11.11
N GLU A 420 13.83 27.49 11.65
CA GLU A 420 14.51 28.73 11.20
C GLU A 420 16.04 28.61 11.26
N ASP A 421 16.58 27.67 12.05
CA ASP A 421 18.01 27.39 12.23
C ASP A 421 18.73 26.87 10.97
N TYR A 422 18.00 26.42 9.94
CA TYR A 422 18.60 25.92 8.67
C TYR A 422 18.97 27.03 7.68
N ARG A 423 18.74 28.29 8.00
CA ARG A 423 19.04 29.39 7.09
C ARG A 423 20.51 29.79 7.13
N ARG A 424 21.18 29.64 8.27
CA ARG A 424 22.57 30.03 8.44
C ARG A 424 23.48 28.90 8.00
N ARG A 425 24.55 29.23 7.25
CA ARG A 425 25.55 28.29 6.76
C ARG A 425 26.94 28.72 7.15
N LEU A 426 27.82 27.75 7.33
CA LEU A 426 29.22 27.96 7.57
C LEU A 426 29.96 27.82 6.24
N LEU A 427 30.64 28.90 5.79
CA LEU A 427 31.44 28.94 4.58
C LEU A 427 32.91 28.89 4.98
N TRP A 428 33.62 27.89 4.50
CA TRP A 428 35.07 27.78 4.55
C TRP A 428 35.65 28.04 3.17
N TRP A 429 36.78 28.75 3.07
CA TRP A 429 37.46 28.96 1.80
C TRP A 429 38.97 28.94 1.94
N VAL A 430 39.63 28.55 0.85
CA VAL A 430 41.07 28.69 0.64
C VAL A 430 41.22 29.44 -0.68
N ARG A 431 41.95 30.57 -0.66
CA ARG A 431 42.31 31.36 -1.85
C ARG A 431 43.78 31.24 -2.10
N ASP A 432 44.19 31.01 -3.31
CA ASP A 432 45.54 31.04 -3.77
C ASP A 432 45.82 32.22 -4.72
N SER A 433 47.09 32.58 -4.90
CA SER A 433 47.54 33.59 -5.88
C SER A 433 48.08 32.93 -7.19
N GLY A 434 47.71 31.68 -7.44
CA GLY A 434 48.14 30.93 -8.59
C GLY A 434 47.47 31.34 -9.92
N PRO A 435 47.56 30.49 -10.96
CA PRO A 435 47.03 30.82 -12.30
C PRO A 435 45.50 30.80 -12.40
N GLY A 436 44.80 30.36 -11.34
CA GLY A 436 43.36 30.19 -11.36
C GLY A 436 42.89 28.90 -12.03
N ILE A 437 41.55 28.79 -12.20
CA ILE A 437 40.87 27.67 -12.79
C ILE A 437 40.61 27.98 -14.28
N PRO A 438 40.87 27.05 -15.21
CA PRO A 438 40.48 27.25 -16.60
C PRO A 438 38.99 27.51 -16.75
N PRO A 439 38.57 28.48 -17.60
CA PRO A 439 37.17 28.78 -17.78
C PRO A 439 36.34 27.58 -18.22
N GLY A 440 35.22 27.32 -17.52
CA GLY A 440 34.30 26.20 -17.77
C GLY A 440 34.69 24.87 -17.09
N GLU A 441 35.79 24.86 -16.34
CA GLU A 441 36.20 23.69 -15.55
C GLU A 441 35.83 23.80 -14.07
N GLU A 442 35.18 24.86 -13.62
CA GLU A 442 34.88 25.16 -12.21
C GLU A 442 34.04 24.07 -11.51
N GLU A 443 33.20 23.36 -12.25
CA GLU A 443 32.43 22.22 -11.72
C GLU A 443 33.15 20.89 -11.94
N SER A 444 33.82 20.71 -13.07
CA SER A 444 34.45 19.44 -13.44
C SER A 444 35.69 19.11 -12.60
N ILE A 445 36.37 20.12 -12.02
CA ILE A 445 37.53 19.90 -11.13
C ILE A 445 37.18 19.11 -9.85
N PHE A 446 35.90 19.01 -9.47
CA PHE A 446 35.39 18.22 -8.34
C PHE A 446 35.03 16.78 -8.74
N GLN A 447 35.12 16.44 -10.03
CA GLN A 447 34.94 15.06 -10.51
C GLN A 447 36.16 14.22 -10.17
N ARG A 448 35.97 12.92 -10.02
CA ARG A 448 37.02 11.96 -9.71
C ARG A 448 38.01 11.90 -10.87
N PHE A 449 39.32 11.84 -10.55
CA PHE A 449 40.41 11.74 -11.52
C PHE A 449 40.51 12.88 -12.54
N HIS A 450 39.78 13.99 -12.29
CA HIS A 450 39.87 15.16 -13.17
C HIS A 450 41.15 15.94 -12.88
N THR A 451 41.93 16.13 -13.94
CA THR A 451 43.13 16.99 -13.96
C THR A 451 42.93 18.03 -15.05
N ALA A 452 43.06 19.34 -14.72
CA ALA A 452 42.88 20.42 -15.67
C ALA A 452 43.80 20.28 -16.91
N ARG A 453 43.22 20.52 -18.10
CA ARG A 453 43.94 20.40 -19.39
C ARG A 453 45.18 21.30 -19.40
N GLY A 454 46.36 20.71 -19.47
CA GLY A 454 47.65 21.42 -19.52
C GLY A 454 48.65 21.06 -18.40
N GLN A 455 48.21 20.43 -17.32
CA GLN A 455 49.03 20.15 -16.14
C GLN A 455 49.84 18.82 -16.21
N LEU A 456 49.55 17.98 -17.20
CA LEU A 456 50.27 16.71 -17.44
C LEU A 456 51.71 16.90 -17.91
N ARG A 457 52.12 18.12 -18.29
CA ARG A 457 53.46 18.36 -18.89
C ARG A 457 54.57 18.57 -17.86
N ASP A 458 54.28 18.95 -16.61
CA ASP A 458 55.32 19.36 -15.65
C ASP A 458 55.65 18.33 -14.56
N GLY A 459 55.18 17.07 -14.68
CA GLY A 459 55.46 16.02 -13.69
C GLY A 459 54.86 16.22 -12.30
N ARG A 460 54.14 17.34 -12.08
CA ARG A 460 53.46 17.68 -10.81
C ARG A 460 52.02 17.16 -10.71
N GLY A 461 51.69 16.06 -11.40
CA GLY A 461 50.36 15.50 -11.49
C GLY A 461 49.83 15.02 -10.12
N GLY A 462 48.71 15.59 -9.65
CA GLY A 462 47.95 15.06 -8.49
C GLY A 462 47.12 13.85 -8.89
N THR A 463 46.56 13.18 -7.91
CA THR A 463 45.67 12.01 -8.10
C THR A 463 44.33 12.34 -8.74
N GLY A 464 43.95 13.62 -8.80
CA GLY A 464 42.59 14.04 -9.21
C GLY A 464 41.47 13.62 -8.25
N LEU A 465 41.81 13.06 -7.08
CA LEU A 465 40.85 12.59 -6.08
C LEU A 465 40.59 13.61 -4.96
N GLY A 466 41.57 14.50 -4.66
CA GLY A 466 41.46 15.39 -3.50
C GLY A 466 40.24 16.28 -3.52
N LEU A 467 39.93 16.95 -4.65
CA LEU A 467 38.72 17.80 -4.75
C LEU A 467 37.45 16.98 -4.78
N ALA A 468 37.45 15.77 -5.31
CA ALA A 468 36.31 14.84 -5.25
C ALA A 468 36.01 14.40 -3.80
N ILE A 469 37.07 14.19 -2.98
CA ILE A 469 36.92 13.93 -1.54
C ILE A 469 36.29 15.14 -0.84
N VAL A 470 36.73 16.35 -1.13
CA VAL A 470 36.13 17.57 -0.57
C VAL A 470 34.65 17.67 -0.93
N SER A 471 34.28 17.46 -2.19
CA SER A 471 32.89 17.43 -2.64
C SER A 471 32.06 16.39 -1.88
N THR A 472 32.62 15.22 -1.67
CA THR A 472 32.02 14.13 -0.93
C THR A 472 31.79 14.46 0.55
N ILE A 473 32.79 15.01 1.21
CA ILE A 473 32.72 15.46 2.61
C ILE A 473 31.64 16.56 2.76
N ALA A 474 31.65 17.56 1.86
CA ALA A 474 30.67 18.63 1.86
C ALA A 474 29.24 18.10 1.70
N LYS A 475 29.00 17.20 0.73
CA LYS A 475 27.69 16.54 0.51
C LYS A 475 27.23 15.73 1.71
N ALA A 476 28.13 14.96 2.33
CA ALA A 476 27.82 14.18 3.52
C ALA A 476 27.39 15.08 4.69
N HIS A 477 27.96 16.29 4.85
CA HIS A 477 27.51 17.28 5.82
C HIS A 477 26.21 18.02 5.39
N GLY A 478 25.56 17.63 4.28
CA GLY A 478 24.36 18.32 3.77
C GLY A 478 24.68 19.66 3.09
N GLY A 479 25.94 19.88 2.72
CA GLY A 479 26.44 21.05 2.06
C GLY A 479 26.92 20.79 0.63
N ARG A 480 27.81 21.65 0.15
CA ARG A 480 28.45 21.51 -1.16
C ARG A 480 29.82 22.18 -1.19
N ALA A 481 30.69 21.72 -2.12
CA ALA A 481 31.93 22.38 -2.49
C ALA A 481 31.78 23.06 -3.86
N PHE A 482 32.47 24.18 -4.05
CA PHE A 482 32.54 24.93 -5.31
C PHE A 482 33.83 25.73 -5.38
N ALA A 483 34.17 26.20 -6.56
CA ALA A 483 35.35 27.03 -6.76
C ALA A 483 35.09 28.08 -7.85
N PHE A 484 35.82 29.19 -7.78
CA PHE A 484 35.76 30.27 -8.78
C PHE A 484 37.08 31.02 -8.82
N ASN A 485 37.30 31.78 -9.88
CA ASN A 485 38.47 32.63 -10.01
C ASN A 485 38.31 33.96 -9.22
N ALA A 486 39.35 34.34 -8.46
CA ALA A 486 39.34 35.58 -7.70
C ALA A 486 39.49 36.81 -8.61
N MET A 487 38.84 37.94 -8.27
CA MET A 487 39.18 39.22 -8.90
C MET A 487 40.62 39.58 -8.55
N GLY A 488 41.47 39.75 -9.55
CA GLY A 488 42.88 40.00 -9.36
C GLY A 488 43.80 38.81 -9.52
N GLY A 489 43.28 37.64 -9.87
CA GLY A 489 44.02 36.39 -10.11
C GLY A 489 43.96 35.41 -8.96
N GLY A 490 44.29 34.16 -9.28
CA GLY A 490 44.17 33.01 -8.34
C GLY A 490 42.82 32.35 -8.30
N ALA A 491 42.70 31.26 -7.60
CA ALA A 491 41.47 30.49 -7.40
C ALA A 491 41.00 30.59 -5.94
N VAL A 492 39.69 30.49 -5.77
CA VAL A 492 39.01 30.36 -4.46
C VAL A 492 38.25 29.06 -4.43
N PHE A 493 38.63 28.18 -3.51
CA PHE A 493 37.95 26.91 -3.25
C PHE A 493 37.11 27.03 -1.98
N CYS A 494 35.87 26.60 -2.04
CA CYS A 494 34.90 26.81 -0.97
C CYS A 494 34.18 25.53 -0.56
N ILE A 495 33.90 25.40 0.73
CA ILE A 495 32.95 24.44 1.30
C ILE A 495 31.87 25.20 2.04
N VAL A 496 30.61 24.91 1.76
CA VAL A 496 29.47 25.42 2.51
C VAL A 496 28.76 24.25 3.17
N VAL A 497 28.57 24.32 4.49
CA VAL A 497 27.81 23.33 5.27
C VAL A 497 26.72 24.03 6.08
N PRO A 498 25.57 23.37 6.36
CA PRO A 498 24.54 23.92 7.23
C PRO A 498 25.09 24.15 8.64
N LEU A 499 24.83 25.32 9.22
CA LEU A 499 25.12 25.59 10.62
C LEU A 499 23.99 24.98 11.45
N ILE A 500 24.18 23.76 11.94
CA ILE A 500 23.27 23.09 12.85
C ILE A 500 23.71 23.45 14.26
N ALA A 501 22.98 24.35 14.94
CA ALA A 501 23.24 24.65 16.34
C ALA A 501 23.10 23.38 17.18
N PRO A 502 23.98 23.16 18.20
CA PRO A 502 23.77 22.10 19.16
C PRO A 502 22.42 22.30 19.86
N PRO A 503 21.72 21.22 20.24
CA PRO A 503 20.50 21.36 21.03
C PRO A 503 20.81 22.16 22.29
N PRO A 504 19.93 23.08 22.71
CA PRO A 504 20.17 23.88 23.92
C PRO A 504 20.53 22.92 25.05
N GLU A 505 21.65 23.19 25.71
CA GLU A 505 22.03 22.49 26.93
C GLU A 505 20.84 22.49 27.87
N LYS A 506 20.38 21.32 28.31
CA LYS A 506 19.39 21.24 29.38
C LYS A 506 20.04 21.90 30.58
N ARG A 507 19.61 23.15 30.89
CA ARG A 507 19.93 23.75 32.20
C ARG A 507 19.60 22.70 33.26
N PRO A 508 20.50 22.45 34.24
CA PRO A 508 20.16 21.64 35.39
C PRO A 508 18.85 22.23 35.95
N ARG A 509 17.86 21.41 36.14
CA ARG A 509 16.70 21.77 36.93
C ARG A 509 17.26 22.12 38.30
N ASP A 510 17.18 23.37 38.66
CA ASP A 510 17.36 23.78 40.05
C ASP A 510 16.34 22.99 40.87
N ASP A 511 16.83 21.98 41.57
CA ASP A 511 16.11 21.25 42.62
C ASP A 511 15.95 22.14 43.85
N GLU A 512 15.34 23.32 43.72
CA GLU A 512 14.84 24.16 44.80
C GLU A 512 13.30 24.20 44.70
N ASP A 513 12.66 23.11 45.08
CA ASP A 513 11.31 23.07 45.63
C ASP A 513 11.00 21.68 46.24
N ALA A 514 11.92 21.25 47.11
CA ALA A 514 11.65 20.11 48.02
C ALA A 514 11.53 20.67 49.44
N GLY A 515 10.38 21.24 49.77
CA GLY A 515 10.21 21.81 51.11
C GLY A 515 8.86 22.46 51.36
N ALA A 516 7.76 21.78 51.13
CA ALA A 516 6.49 22.10 51.80
C ALA A 516 5.68 20.83 51.98
N GLY A 517 5.83 20.22 53.14
CA GLY A 517 5.01 19.09 53.60
C GLY A 517 3.54 19.50 53.75
N PRO A 518 2.59 18.57 53.63
CA PRO A 518 1.17 18.87 53.77
C PRO A 518 0.85 19.12 55.25
N VAL A 519 0.35 20.32 55.50
CA VAL A 519 -0.30 20.66 56.79
C VAL A 519 -1.63 19.89 56.83
N VAL A 520 -1.68 18.96 57.75
CA VAL A 520 -2.91 18.30 58.22
C VAL A 520 -3.69 19.34 59.03
N SER A 521 -4.80 19.84 58.53
CA SER A 521 -5.84 20.44 59.35
C SER A 521 -7.04 19.50 59.39
N GLY A 522 -7.15 18.79 60.53
CA GLY A 522 -8.44 18.27 60.94
C GLY A 522 -9.29 19.44 61.43
N ASP A 523 -10.55 19.44 61.12
CA ASP A 523 -11.65 19.76 62.06
C ASP A 523 -13.01 19.33 61.46
N SER A 524 -13.61 18.52 62.19
CA SER A 524 -14.91 18.41 62.84
C SER A 524 -16.09 19.20 62.22
N GLY A 525 -17.17 18.50 62.05
CA GLY A 525 -18.42 19.02 62.58
C GLY A 525 -19.62 19.14 61.64
N THR A 526 -20.52 18.19 61.80
CA THR A 526 -21.99 18.38 61.92
C THR A 526 -22.75 19.01 60.72
N ARG A 527 -23.52 18.31 59.99
CA ARG A 527 -24.97 17.98 60.06
C ARG A 527 -25.41 17.25 58.82
#